data_7b69fd4b77a2ccbff6542857cad13c86
#
_entry.id   7b69fd4b77a2ccbff6542857cad13c86
#
_cell.length_a   1.000
_cell.length_b   1.000
_cell.length_c   1.000
_cell.angle_alpha   90.00
_cell.angle_beta   90.00
_cell.angle_gamma   90.00
#
_symmetry.space_group_name_H-M   'P 1'
#
loop_
_entity.id
_entity.type
_entity.pdbx_description
1 polymer ?
#
loop_
_entity_poly.entity_id
_entity_poly.type
_entity_poly.pdbx_seq_one_letter_code
_entity_poly.pdbx_strand_id
1 'polypeptide(L)'
;MNVIDLNDYDLAPTGPGLRVGFPLHSASGTASTATVLFELDPGAELPVHTDSAEELLIVVQGTAEARVGDAVGRIGKHEMALVPPMAPHGLRNVGDDVLRVLGTFSSSTVVSTFERPFEPGGPEVVVIGSPVPMAAWLESAVAG
;
A
#
# COMPACT_ATOMS: atom_id res chain seq x y z
N MET A 1 -6.76 7.14 -22.89
CA MET A 1 -5.74 6.39 -22.14
C MET A 1 -5.23 7.28 -21.02
N ASN A 2 -5.17 6.74 -19.82
CA ASN A 2 -4.67 7.47 -18.65
C ASN A 2 -3.24 7.01 -18.35
N VAL A 3 -2.27 7.92 -18.39
CA VAL A 3 -0.85 7.61 -18.18
C VAL A 3 -0.34 8.38 -16.97
N ILE A 4 0.30 7.68 -16.05
CA ILE A 4 0.91 8.26 -14.85
C ILE A 4 2.40 7.96 -14.90
N ASP A 5 3.21 9.01 -14.84
CA ASP A 5 4.67 8.86 -14.70
C ASP A 5 5.00 8.71 -13.21
N LEU A 6 5.41 7.52 -12.82
CA LEU A 6 5.73 7.22 -11.42
C LEU A 6 6.98 7.99 -10.94
N ASN A 7 7.84 8.44 -11.84
CA ASN A 7 9.00 9.24 -11.45
C ASN A 7 8.62 10.67 -11.02
N ASP A 8 7.54 11.18 -11.59
CA ASP A 8 7.03 12.52 -11.31
C ASP A 8 5.82 12.51 -10.36
N TYR A 9 5.44 11.35 -9.84
CA TYR A 9 4.31 11.23 -8.94
C TYR A 9 4.67 11.71 -7.53
N ASP A 10 3.89 12.65 -7.00
CA ASP A 10 4.12 13.23 -5.68
C ASP A 10 3.75 12.22 -4.57
N LEU A 11 4.74 11.92 -3.72
CA LEU A 11 4.55 11.10 -2.53
C LEU A 11 4.44 11.98 -1.30
N ALA A 12 3.49 11.67 -0.43
CA ALA A 12 3.30 12.39 0.82
C ALA A 12 4.15 11.79 1.94
N PRO A 13 4.85 12.62 2.75
CA PRO A 13 5.47 12.15 3.97
C PRO A 13 4.41 11.54 4.88
N THR A 14 4.59 10.27 5.26
CA THR A 14 3.57 9.49 5.97
C THR A 14 4.05 9.03 7.34
N GLY A 15 5.34 8.82 7.48
CA GLY A 15 5.99 8.40 8.71
C GLY A 15 7.49 8.62 8.62
N PRO A 16 8.28 8.26 9.66
CA PRO A 16 9.73 8.44 9.65
C PRO A 16 10.39 7.71 8.48
N GLY A 17 10.97 8.46 7.54
CA GLY A 17 11.62 7.91 6.35
C GLY A 17 10.67 7.21 5.37
N LEU A 18 9.37 7.39 5.51
CA LEU A 18 8.35 6.76 4.69
C LEU A 18 7.55 7.82 3.94
N ARG A 19 7.42 7.65 2.63
CA ARG A 19 6.59 8.47 1.73
C ARG A 19 5.67 7.56 0.93
N VAL A 20 4.40 7.91 0.83
CA VAL A 20 3.37 7.07 0.20
C VAL A 20 2.50 7.89 -0.75
N GLY A 21 2.10 7.28 -1.85
CA GLY A 21 1.10 7.80 -2.77
C GLY A 21 0.25 6.68 -3.36
N PHE A 22 -0.92 7.03 -3.86
CA PHE A 22 -1.87 6.08 -4.44
C PHE A 22 -2.21 6.51 -5.87
N PRO A 23 -1.40 6.09 -6.87
CA PRO A 23 -1.56 6.58 -8.23
C PRO A 23 -2.91 6.25 -8.88
N LEU A 24 -3.42 5.05 -8.68
CA LEU A 24 -4.68 4.60 -9.26
C LEU A 24 -5.52 3.83 -8.24
N HIS A 25 -6.78 4.18 -8.14
CA HIS A 25 -7.79 3.52 -7.30
C HIS A 25 -9.19 3.91 -7.77
N SER A 26 -10.24 3.49 -7.08
CA SER A 26 -11.63 3.75 -7.50
C SER A 26 -11.93 5.22 -7.74
N ALA A 27 -11.41 6.12 -6.91
CA ALA A 27 -11.64 7.56 -7.08
C ALA A 27 -10.93 8.16 -8.32
N SER A 28 -9.91 7.50 -8.85
CA SER A 28 -9.22 7.90 -10.07
C SER A 28 -9.62 7.07 -11.30
N GLY A 29 -10.63 6.22 -11.18
CA GLY A 29 -11.31 5.58 -12.31
C GLY A 29 -11.00 4.11 -12.54
N THR A 30 -10.36 3.41 -11.61
CA THR A 30 -10.16 1.96 -11.75
C THR A 30 -11.46 1.20 -11.46
N ALA A 31 -11.64 0.08 -12.13
CA ALA A 31 -12.80 -0.80 -11.92
C ALA A 31 -12.50 -1.88 -10.88
N SER A 32 -11.29 -2.45 -10.89
CA SER A 32 -10.99 -3.66 -10.12
C SER A 32 -9.57 -3.72 -9.57
N THR A 33 -8.81 -2.63 -9.63
CA THR A 33 -7.45 -2.56 -9.12
C THR A 33 -7.20 -1.26 -8.36
N ALA A 34 -6.23 -1.29 -7.46
CA ALA A 34 -5.67 -0.10 -6.86
C ALA A 34 -4.14 -0.23 -6.81
N THR A 35 -3.43 0.88 -6.82
CA THR A 35 -1.98 0.88 -6.72
C THR A 35 -1.51 1.77 -5.58
N VAL A 36 -0.43 1.35 -4.94
CA VAL A 36 0.32 2.15 -3.98
C VAL A 36 1.76 2.24 -4.43
N LEU A 37 2.33 3.43 -4.34
CA LEU A 37 3.76 3.65 -4.53
C LEU A 37 4.32 4.18 -3.22
N PHE A 38 5.37 3.55 -2.71
CA PHE A 38 6.02 4.04 -1.50
C PHE A 38 7.53 3.99 -1.60
N GLU A 39 8.14 4.86 -0.82
CA GLU A 39 9.59 4.96 -0.68
C GLU A 39 9.97 4.89 0.78
N LEU A 40 11.06 4.17 1.06
CA LEU A 40 11.66 4.06 2.38
C LEU A 40 13.13 4.49 2.32
N ASP A 41 13.52 5.39 3.20
CA ASP A 41 14.92 5.72 3.40
C ASP A 41 15.66 4.51 4.00
N PRO A 42 17.00 4.42 3.87
CA PRO A 42 17.76 3.33 4.49
C PRO A 42 17.42 3.17 5.98
N GLY A 43 17.11 1.95 6.39
CA GLY A 43 16.72 1.60 7.76
C GLY A 43 15.26 1.88 8.12
N ALA A 44 14.52 2.61 7.29
CA ALA A 44 13.10 2.89 7.52
C ALA A 44 12.24 1.66 7.21
N GLU A 45 11.03 1.64 7.76
CA GLU A 45 10.12 0.52 7.60
C GLU A 45 8.69 0.97 7.27
N LEU A 46 8.00 0.12 6.52
CA LEU A 46 6.55 0.12 6.42
C LEU A 46 6.06 -0.86 7.50
N PRO A 47 5.34 -0.37 8.53
CA PRO A 47 4.91 -1.21 9.64
C PRO A 47 4.03 -2.38 9.21
N VAL A 48 4.02 -3.43 10.01
CA VAL A 48 3.17 -4.60 9.77
C VAL A 48 1.70 -4.19 9.74
N HIS A 49 1.01 -4.64 8.73
CA HIS A 49 -0.40 -4.34 8.48
C HIS A 49 -1.05 -5.49 7.71
N THR A 50 -2.36 -5.45 7.65
CA THR A 50 -3.17 -6.32 6.79
C THR A 50 -3.89 -5.46 5.76
N ASP A 51 -4.10 -6.02 4.57
CA ASP A 51 -4.91 -5.41 3.52
C ASP A 51 -6.10 -6.30 3.21
N SER A 52 -7.24 -5.70 2.93
CA SER A 52 -8.47 -6.42 2.59
C SER A 52 -8.43 -7.13 1.24
N ALA A 53 -7.43 -6.84 0.40
CA ALA A 53 -7.26 -7.43 -0.93
C ALA A 53 -5.89 -8.10 -1.06
N GLU A 54 -5.76 -8.99 -2.04
CA GLU A 54 -4.46 -9.52 -2.46
C GLU A 54 -3.58 -8.38 -2.98
N GLU A 55 -2.30 -8.42 -2.65
CA GLU A 55 -1.34 -7.45 -3.16
C GLU A 55 -0.17 -8.12 -3.86
N LEU A 56 0.23 -7.56 -4.99
CA LEU A 56 1.47 -7.87 -5.67
C LEU A 56 2.44 -6.72 -5.41
N LEU A 57 3.52 -7.00 -4.70
CA LEU A 57 4.60 -6.03 -4.46
C LEU A 57 5.70 -6.23 -5.50
N ILE A 58 6.13 -5.16 -6.15
CA ILE A 58 7.29 -5.17 -7.01
C ILE A 58 8.32 -4.15 -6.54
N VAL A 59 9.56 -4.57 -6.34
CA VAL A 59 10.65 -3.67 -6.00
C VAL A 59 11.13 -3.00 -7.28
N VAL A 60 11.03 -1.68 -7.32
CA VAL A 60 11.47 -0.86 -8.45
C VAL A 60 12.92 -0.41 -8.27
N GLN A 61 13.33 -0.17 -7.02
CA GLN A 61 14.68 0.27 -6.66
C GLN A 61 15.01 -0.18 -5.24
N GLY A 62 16.25 -0.62 -5.04
CA GLY A 62 16.76 -0.98 -3.72
C GLY A 62 16.51 -2.43 -3.34
N THR A 63 16.66 -2.70 -2.04
CA THR A 63 16.51 -4.04 -1.46
C THR A 63 15.72 -3.97 -0.18
N ALA A 64 14.67 -4.77 -0.09
CA ALA A 64 13.81 -4.86 1.08
C ALA A 64 14.01 -6.18 1.81
N GLU A 65 13.91 -6.15 3.13
CA GLU A 65 13.53 -7.32 3.92
C GLU A 65 12.00 -7.30 4.02
N ALA A 66 11.38 -8.35 3.52
CA ALA A 66 9.93 -8.50 3.53
C ALA A 66 9.51 -9.57 4.52
N ARG A 67 8.46 -9.28 5.28
CA ARG A 67 7.76 -10.26 6.09
C ARG A 67 6.34 -10.42 5.54
N VAL A 68 5.94 -11.66 5.29
CA VAL A 68 4.58 -12.02 4.91
C VAL A 68 4.16 -13.22 5.76
N GLY A 69 3.23 -13.02 6.68
CA GLY A 69 2.92 -14.01 7.72
C GLY A 69 4.17 -14.33 8.54
N ASP A 70 4.53 -15.60 8.61
CA ASP A 70 5.73 -16.06 9.33
C ASP A 70 6.98 -16.11 8.43
N ALA A 71 6.83 -15.92 7.14
CA ALA A 71 7.94 -15.93 6.20
C ALA A 71 8.70 -14.59 6.21
N VAL A 72 10.02 -14.65 6.24
CA VAL A 72 10.89 -13.49 6.15
C VAL A 72 11.92 -13.75 5.06
N GLY A 73 12.12 -12.80 4.17
CA GLY A 73 13.09 -12.92 3.09
C GLY A 73 13.46 -11.56 2.50
N ARG A 74 14.44 -11.57 1.62
CA ARG A 74 14.86 -10.37 0.88
C ARG A 74 14.29 -10.38 -0.51
N ILE A 75 13.81 -9.22 -0.96
CA ILE A 75 13.41 -8.96 -2.33
C ILE A 75 14.16 -7.75 -2.84
N GLY A 76 14.73 -7.88 -4.01
CA GLY A 76 15.51 -6.83 -4.65
C GLY A 76 14.84 -6.31 -5.92
N LYS A 77 15.56 -5.41 -6.59
CA LYS A 77 15.08 -4.75 -7.81
C LYS A 77 14.56 -5.77 -8.84
N HIS A 78 13.35 -5.54 -9.35
CA HIS A 78 12.63 -6.35 -10.33
C HIS A 78 12.11 -7.69 -9.80
N GLU A 79 12.22 -7.93 -8.49
CA GLU A 79 11.59 -9.07 -7.85
C GLU A 79 10.21 -8.72 -7.30
N MET A 80 9.34 -9.70 -7.22
CA MET A 80 7.97 -9.56 -6.76
C MET A 80 7.68 -10.44 -5.55
N ALA A 81 6.80 -9.98 -4.70
CA ALA A 81 6.23 -10.76 -3.61
C ALA A 81 4.71 -10.78 -3.71
N LEU A 82 4.12 -11.94 -3.46
CA LEU A 82 2.67 -12.11 -3.35
C LEU A 82 2.27 -12.02 -1.89
N VAL A 83 1.31 -11.15 -1.60
CA VAL A 83 0.71 -11.00 -0.28
C VAL A 83 -0.76 -11.42 -0.36
N PRO A 84 -1.15 -12.54 0.26
CA PRO A 84 -2.56 -12.94 0.31
C PRO A 84 -3.43 -11.91 1.06
N PRO A 85 -4.74 -11.85 0.77
CA PRO A 85 -5.64 -10.99 1.53
C PRO A 85 -5.54 -11.28 3.03
N MET A 86 -5.51 -10.23 3.83
CA MET A 86 -5.44 -10.29 5.30
C MET A 86 -4.20 -10.94 5.90
N ALA A 87 -3.18 -11.27 5.09
CA ALA A 87 -1.90 -11.74 5.61
C ALA A 87 -1.13 -10.56 6.22
N PRO A 88 -0.71 -10.63 7.50
CA PRO A 88 0.13 -9.61 8.10
C PRO A 88 1.45 -9.49 7.35
N HIS A 89 1.84 -8.28 6.97
CA HIS A 89 3.07 -8.05 6.22
C HIS A 89 3.64 -6.66 6.46
N GLY A 90 4.93 -6.56 6.24
CA GLY A 90 5.68 -5.31 6.34
C GLY A 90 6.99 -5.40 5.59
N LEU A 91 7.64 -4.27 5.36
CA LEU A 91 8.91 -4.18 4.69
C LEU A 91 9.86 -3.25 5.44
N ARG A 92 11.15 -3.55 5.34
CA ARG A 92 12.21 -2.68 5.82
C ARG A 92 13.26 -2.49 4.73
N ASN A 93 13.73 -1.27 4.58
CA ASN A 93 14.86 -1.00 3.69
C ASN A 93 16.16 -1.47 4.34
N VAL A 94 16.79 -2.48 3.76
CA VAL A 94 18.06 -3.05 4.23
C VAL A 94 19.23 -2.70 3.32
N GLY A 95 18.99 -1.88 2.30
CA GLY A 95 20.02 -1.37 1.39
C GLY A 95 20.54 0.00 1.79
N ASP A 96 21.41 0.54 0.94
CA ASP A 96 22.04 1.85 1.12
C ASP A 96 21.33 2.98 0.37
N ASP A 97 20.49 2.61 -0.60
CA ASP A 97 19.70 3.54 -1.40
C ASP A 97 18.25 3.59 -0.93
N VAL A 98 17.50 4.59 -1.39
CA VAL A 98 16.06 4.65 -1.20
C VAL A 98 15.42 3.39 -1.80
N LEU A 99 14.63 2.71 -1.01
CA LEU A 99 13.79 1.59 -1.47
C LEU A 99 12.53 2.15 -2.10
N ARG A 100 12.23 1.70 -3.30
CA ARG A 100 11.03 2.10 -4.04
C ARG A 100 10.23 0.87 -4.42
N VAL A 101 8.96 0.84 -4.01
CA VAL A 101 8.08 -0.33 -4.20
C VAL A 101 6.73 0.11 -4.76
N LEU A 102 6.29 -0.62 -5.78
CA LEU A 102 4.94 -0.50 -6.32
C LEU A 102 4.12 -1.70 -5.86
N GLY A 103 2.99 -1.44 -5.21
CA GLY A 103 2.00 -2.44 -4.87
C GLY A 103 0.78 -2.35 -5.78
N THR A 104 0.25 -3.49 -6.19
CA THR A 104 -0.98 -3.56 -6.97
C THR A 104 -1.97 -4.49 -6.26
N PHE A 105 -3.15 -3.97 -5.97
CA PHE A 105 -4.21 -4.69 -5.26
C PHE A 105 -5.26 -5.25 -6.23
N SER A 106 -5.87 -6.35 -5.84
CA SER A 106 -6.96 -7.02 -6.58
C SER A 106 -8.34 -6.40 -6.35
N SER A 107 -8.39 -5.17 -5.87
CA SER A 107 -9.62 -4.40 -5.65
C SER A 107 -9.36 -2.93 -5.90
N SER A 108 -10.38 -2.21 -6.33
CA SER A 108 -10.31 -0.75 -6.53
C SER A 108 -10.44 0.03 -5.21
N THR A 109 -10.85 -0.62 -4.15
CA THR A 109 -10.95 -0.06 -2.79
C THR A 109 -10.37 -1.06 -1.80
N VAL A 110 -9.42 -0.61 -0.97
CA VAL A 110 -8.67 -1.46 -0.05
C VAL A 110 -8.69 -0.85 1.35
N VAL A 111 -8.89 -1.68 2.35
CA VAL A 111 -8.77 -1.29 3.75
C VAL A 111 -7.48 -1.88 4.31
N SER A 112 -6.58 -1.02 4.72
CA SER A 112 -5.31 -1.39 5.34
C SER A 112 -5.37 -1.11 6.84
N THR A 113 -5.08 -2.11 7.66
CA THR A 113 -5.10 -2.01 9.13
C THR A 113 -3.71 -2.27 9.67
N PHE A 114 -3.13 -1.27 10.34
CA PHE A 114 -1.77 -1.31 10.86
C PHE A 114 -1.75 -1.75 12.32
N GLU A 115 -0.77 -2.57 12.69
CA GLU A 115 -0.56 -2.99 14.08
C GLU A 115 -0.20 -1.82 15.00
N ARG A 116 0.46 -0.80 14.43
CA ARG A 116 0.77 0.47 15.08
C ARG A 116 0.66 1.61 14.09
N PRO A 117 0.27 2.83 14.50
CA PRO A 117 0.23 3.97 13.60
C PRO A 117 1.64 4.31 13.08
N PHE A 118 1.73 4.93 11.91
CA PHE A 118 2.99 5.41 11.32
C PHE A 118 3.71 6.39 12.24
N GLU A 119 2.95 7.16 12.99
CA GLU A 119 3.44 8.14 13.95
C GLU A 119 2.51 8.16 15.18
N PRO A 120 3.00 8.61 16.34
CA PRO A 120 2.17 8.67 17.56
C PRO A 120 0.89 9.50 17.34
N GLY A 121 -0.25 8.91 17.67
CA GLY A 121 -1.56 9.56 17.51
C GLY A 121 -2.12 9.54 16.09
N GLY A 122 -1.43 8.92 15.14
CA GLY A 122 -1.91 8.75 13.76
C GLY A 122 -2.96 7.65 13.62
N PRO A 123 -3.56 7.50 12.43
CA PRO A 123 -4.54 6.45 12.17
C PRO A 123 -3.89 5.07 12.08
N GLU A 124 -4.61 4.06 12.56
CA GLU A 124 -4.26 2.64 12.37
C GLU A 124 -4.93 2.05 11.14
N VAL A 125 -5.99 2.68 10.65
CA VAL A 125 -6.76 2.23 9.49
C VAL A 125 -6.66 3.26 8.38
N VAL A 126 -6.28 2.78 7.19
CA VAL A 126 -6.19 3.59 5.97
C VAL A 126 -7.10 2.97 4.91
N VAL A 127 -7.93 3.78 4.27
CA VAL A 127 -8.78 3.35 3.16
C VAL A 127 -8.21 3.90 1.86
N ILE A 128 -7.89 2.99 0.94
CA ILE A 128 -7.44 3.33 -0.41
C ILE A 128 -8.65 3.29 -1.32
N GLY A 129 -8.90 4.37 -2.02
CA GLY A 129 -10.06 4.53 -2.86
C GLY A 129 -11.20 5.25 -2.16
N SER A 130 -12.36 5.29 -2.79
CA SER A 130 -13.56 5.94 -2.25
C SER A 130 -14.62 4.88 -1.97
N PRO A 131 -14.76 4.44 -0.71
CA PRO A 131 -15.85 3.53 -0.37
C PRO A 131 -17.20 4.25 -0.58
N VAL A 132 -18.24 3.48 -0.81
CA VAL A 132 -19.59 4.03 -0.91
C VAL A 132 -19.90 4.70 0.45
N PRO A 133 -20.32 6.00 0.45
CA PRO A 133 -20.67 6.66 1.71
C PRO A 133 -21.74 5.89 2.48
N MET A 134 -21.61 5.85 3.81
CA MET A 134 -22.56 5.14 4.68
C MET A 134 -24.00 5.57 4.41
N ALA A 135 -24.25 6.87 4.23
CA ALA A 135 -25.58 7.41 3.92
C ALA A 135 -26.17 6.82 2.63
N ALA A 136 -25.37 6.75 1.56
CA ALA A 136 -25.80 6.16 0.29
C ALA A 136 -26.09 4.66 0.42
N TRP A 137 -25.28 3.95 1.20
CA TRP A 137 -25.51 2.53 1.48
C TRP A 137 -26.81 2.29 2.24
N LEU A 138 -27.09 3.11 3.26
CA LEU A 138 -28.32 3.03 4.04
C LEU A 138 -29.56 3.36 3.18
N GLU A 139 -29.49 4.38 2.33
CA GLU A 139 -30.57 4.71 1.39
C GLU A 139 -30.85 3.55 0.46
N SER A 140 -29.82 2.94 -0.11
CA SER A 140 -29.95 1.77 -0.99
C SER A 140 -30.58 0.58 -0.26
N ALA A 141 -30.21 0.32 0.99
CA ALA A 141 -30.75 -0.76 1.79
C ALA A 141 -32.24 -0.53 2.15
N VAL A 142 -32.64 0.71 2.38
CA VAL A 142 -34.04 1.08 2.68
C VAL A 142 -34.90 1.06 1.44
N ALA A 143 -34.34 1.45 0.27
CA ALA A 143 -35.06 1.47 -1.00
C ALA A 143 -35.23 0.07 -1.63
N GLY A 144 -34.38 -0.87 -1.24
CA GLY A 144 -34.43 -2.26 -1.69
C GLY A 144 -35.31 -3.11 -0.83
#